data_ca2b7281a236a7c81f92d6af83fe3392
#
_entry.id   ca2b7281a236a7c81f92d6af83fe3392
#
_cell.length_a   1.000
_cell.length_b   1.000
_cell.length_c   1.000
_cell.angle_alpha   90.00
_cell.angle_beta   90.00
_cell.angle_gamma   90.00
#
_symmetry.space_group_name_H-M   'P 1'
#
loop_
_entity.id
_entity.type
_entity.pdbx_description
1 polymer ?
#
loop_
_entity_poly.entity_id
_entity_poly.type
_entity_poly.pdbx_seq_one_letter_code
_entity_poly.pdbx_strand_id
1 'polypeptide(L)'
;MPQANGLQFTVRVGGLPSDIFSLVGFTLTECLSEVFHGRLELASTDPSIQAAEILEQPVDLVVWQDGEPLRRFTGVVNEFVRGDAGHRRTRYELNIQSPLWRLGLMHNSRIFQTQSSDTIVGTLLEERGIIDSVFDLKRTPEQREYC
;
A
#
# COMPACT_ATOMS: atom_id res chain seq x y z
N MET A 1 13.45 18.89 22.98
CA MET A 1 14.04 17.94 22.01
C MET A 1 14.51 18.76 20.82
N PRO A 2 15.72 18.58 20.30
CA PRO A 2 16.13 19.29 19.10
C PRO A 2 15.18 18.90 17.96
N GLN A 3 14.49 19.87 17.39
CA GLN A 3 13.75 19.65 16.15
C GLN A 3 14.78 19.32 15.08
N ALA A 4 14.67 18.14 14.50
CA ALA A 4 15.51 17.77 13.39
C ALA A 4 15.07 18.60 12.18
N ASN A 5 15.89 19.56 11.80
CA ASN A 5 15.68 20.35 10.60
C ASN A 5 15.98 19.51 9.37
N GLY A 6 15.12 19.59 8.36
CA GLY A 6 15.28 18.90 7.09
C GLY A 6 14.27 17.79 6.83
N LEU A 7 14.51 17.03 5.76
CA LEU A 7 13.67 15.92 5.37
C LEU A 7 13.92 14.70 6.25
N GLN A 8 12.82 14.13 6.75
CA GLN A 8 12.82 12.88 7.50
C GLN A 8 11.78 11.93 6.90
N PHE A 9 11.98 10.65 7.13
CA PHE A 9 11.13 9.61 6.59
C PHE A 9 10.79 8.61 7.70
N THR A 10 9.52 8.25 7.81
CA THR A 10 9.07 7.20 8.71
C THR A 10 8.27 6.16 7.95
N VAL A 11 8.44 4.90 8.32
CA VAL A 11 7.69 3.79 7.75
C VAL A 11 7.05 3.00 8.87
N ARG A 12 5.79 2.61 8.68
CA ARG A 12 5.03 1.71 9.55
C ARG A 12 4.49 0.57 8.72
N VAL A 13 4.54 -0.63 9.25
CA VAL A 13 4.04 -1.83 8.58
C VAL A 13 3.09 -2.56 9.51
N GLY A 14 1.82 -2.59 9.15
CA GLY A 14 0.77 -3.27 9.90
C GLY A 14 0.75 -2.91 11.38
N GLY A 15 0.57 -3.93 12.21
CA GLY A 15 0.59 -3.82 13.68
C GLY A 15 1.98 -3.96 14.30
N LEU A 16 3.06 -3.99 13.50
CA LEU A 16 4.41 -4.10 14.00
C LEU A 16 4.85 -2.84 14.78
N PRO A 17 5.83 -2.96 15.71
CA PRO A 17 6.40 -1.81 16.40
C PRO A 17 6.90 -0.74 15.42
N SER A 18 6.66 0.53 15.73
CA SER A 18 7.00 1.65 14.84
C SER A 18 8.50 1.84 14.59
N ASP A 19 9.34 1.22 15.42
CA ASP A 19 10.81 1.26 15.37
C ASP A 19 11.44 -0.02 14.83
N ILE A 20 10.60 -1.00 14.44
CA ILE A 20 11.08 -2.28 13.90
C ILE A 20 11.93 -2.10 12.65
N PHE A 21 11.58 -1.12 11.81
CA PHE A 21 12.28 -0.80 10.59
C PHE A 21 12.85 0.62 10.59
N SER A 22 14.09 0.74 10.14
CA SER A 22 14.66 2.01 9.70
C SER A 22 14.64 2.07 8.18
N LEU A 23 14.07 3.12 7.61
CA LEU A 23 14.07 3.33 6.16
C LEU A 23 15.48 3.68 5.69
N VAL A 24 16.00 2.95 4.72
CA VAL A 24 17.31 3.17 4.08
C VAL A 24 17.12 3.96 2.80
N GLY A 25 16.12 3.61 2.02
CA GLY A 25 15.79 4.27 0.78
C GLY A 25 14.42 3.83 0.27
N PHE A 26 13.88 4.56 -0.68
CA PHE A 26 12.65 4.17 -1.37
C PHE A 26 12.58 4.74 -2.77
N THR A 27 11.83 4.07 -3.61
CA THR A 27 11.42 4.55 -4.93
C THR A 27 9.92 4.38 -5.04
N LEU A 28 9.22 5.44 -5.46
CA LEU A 28 7.77 5.43 -5.70
C LEU A 28 7.51 5.88 -7.12
N THR A 29 6.63 5.16 -7.80
CA THR A 29 6.16 5.49 -9.14
C THR A 29 4.65 5.67 -9.11
N GLU A 30 4.21 6.84 -9.53
CA GLU A 30 2.80 7.21 -9.64
C GLU A 30 2.53 7.69 -11.07
N CYS A 31 1.48 7.16 -11.68
CA CYS A 31 1.01 7.56 -13.00
C CYS A 31 -0.50 7.74 -12.99
N LEU A 32 -1.02 8.56 -13.89
CA LEU A 32 -2.46 8.66 -14.09
C LEU A 32 -3.00 7.36 -14.67
N SER A 33 -4.12 6.89 -14.13
CA SER A 33 -4.82 5.67 -14.55
C SER A 33 -4.03 4.37 -14.34
N GLU A 34 -2.99 4.40 -13.51
CA GLU A 34 -2.23 3.22 -13.10
C GLU A 34 -2.21 3.10 -11.58
N VAL A 35 -2.09 1.87 -11.10
CA VAL A 35 -1.91 1.60 -9.69
C VAL A 35 -0.49 1.98 -9.30
N PHE A 36 -0.32 2.86 -8.29
CA PHE A 36 1.01 3.21 -7.83
C PHE A 36 1.74 1.98 -7.30
N HIS A 37 3.05 1.97 -7.44
CA HIS A 37 3.91 0.98 -6.85
C HIS A 37 5.15 1.63 -6.22
N GLY A 38 5.66 1.01 -5.18
CA GLY A 38 6.82 1.49 -4.48
C GLY A 38 7.71 0.35 -4.01
N ARG A 39 9.00 0.61 -3.99
CA ARG A 39 10.02 -0.25 -3.41
C ARG A 39 10.63 0.45 -2.22
N LEU A 40 10.61 -0.21 -1.06
CA LEU A 40 11.17 0.29 0.18
C LEU A 40 12.38 -0.57 0.58
N GLU A 41 13.51 0.07 0.79
CA GLU A 41 14.70 -0.55 1.35
C GLU A 41 14.75 -0.26 2.84
N LEU A 42 14.74 -1.30 3.64
CA LEU A 42 14.62 -1.23 5.09
C LEU A 42 15.78 -1.92 5.78
N ALA A 43 16.05 -1.53 7.02
CA ALA A 43 16.97 -2.22 7.89
C ALA A 43 16.33 -2.44 9.25
N SER A 44 16.50 -3.63 9.83
CA SER A 44 16.04 -3.97 11.17
C SER A 44 17.17 -4.61 11.99
N THR A 45 17.11 -4.42 13.30
CA THR A 45 17.94 -5.17 14.25
C THR A 45 17.41 -6.58 14.48
N ASP A 46 16.16 -6.83 14.13
CA ASP A 46 15.56 -8.16 14.19
C ASP A 46 15.83 -8.93 12.88
N PRO A 47 16.61 -10.03 12.92
CA PRO A 47 16.87 -10.85 11.75
C PRO A 47 15.79 -11.91 11.51
N SER A 48 14.78 -12.01 12.36
CA SER A 48 13.80 -13.11 12.36
C SER A 48 12.45 -12.77 11.72
N ILE A 49 12.27 -11.53 11.22
CA ILE A 49 11.02 -11.08 10.62
C ILE A 49 10.64 -12.00 9.46
N GLN A 50 9.42 -12.52 9.52
CA GLN A 50 8.91 -13.49 8.55
C GLN A 50 8.00 -12.84 7.51
N ALA A 51 7.98 -13.41 6.31
CA ALA A 51 7.09 -12.95 5.23
C ALA A 51 5.60 -12.98 5.65
N ALA A 52 5.18 -13.97 6.44
CA ALA A 52 3.81 -14.10 6.91
C ALA A 52 3.35 -12.94 7.81
N GLU A 53 4.28 -12.24 8.46
CA GLU A 53 3.99 -11.07 9.31
C GLU A 53 3.90 -9.77 8.52
N ILE A 54 4.43 -9.78 7.30
CA ILE A 54 4.64 -8.58 6.47
C ILE A 54 3.73 -8.54 5.25
N LEU A 55 3.54 -9.69 4.58
CA LEU A 55 2.72 -9.74 3.35
C LEU A 55 1.27 -9.35 3.65
N GLU A 56 0.67 -8.62 2.72
CA GLU A 56 -0.70 -8.09 2.81
C GLU A 56 -0.92 -7.07 3.96
N GLN A 57 0.12 -6.72 4.73
CA GLN A 57 0.01 -5.69 5.76
C GLN A 57 -0.05 -4.30 5.15
N PRO A 58 -0.83 -3.39 5.75
CA PRO A 58 -0.83 -1.99 5.36
C PRO A 58 0.53 -1.36 5.66
N VAL A 59 0.98 -0.50 4.76
CA VAL A 59 2.19 0.31 4.93
C VAL A 59 1.84 1.78 4.88
N ASP A 60 2.40 2.52 5.81
CA ASP A 60 2.30 3.97 5.88
C ASP A 60 3.72 4.56 5.83
N LEU A 61 4.07 5.17 4.69
CA LEU A 61 5.31 5.91 4.50
C LEU A 61 5.02 7.39 4.56
N VAL A 62 5.64 8.09 5.51
CA VAL A 62 5.48 9.54 5.67
C VAL A 62 6.79 10.26 5.43
N VAL A 63 6.73 11.26 4.57
CA VAL A 63 7.79 12.23 4.35
C VAL A 63 7.51 13.43 5.23
N TRP A 64 8.47 13.79 6.05
CA TRP A 64 8.40 14.94 6.97
C TRP A 64 9.36 16.02 6.53
N GLN A 65 8.97 17.25 6.67
CA GLN A 65 9.83 18.41 6.53
C GLN A 65 9.70 19.29 7.77
N ASP A 66 10.83 19.50 8.45
CA ASP A 66 10.91 20.35 9.66
C ASP A 66 9.89 19.97 10.76
N GLY A 67 9.58 18.65 10.86
CA GLY A 67 8.66 18.11 11.85
C GLY A 67 7.18 18.07 11.40
N GLU A 68 6.86 18.63 10.23
CA GLU A 68 5.52 18.59 9.66
C GLU A 68 5.40 17.52 8.55
N PRO A 69 4.28 16.79 8.46
CA PRO A 69 4.09 15.81 7.42
C PRO A 69 3.88 16.48 6.06
N LEU A 70 4.85 16.33 5.17
CA LEU A 70 4.80 16.89 3.81
C LEU A 70 4.00 16.01 2.87
N ARG A 71 4.19 14.69 2.94
CA ARG A 71 3.52 13.72 2.07
C ARG A 71 3.39 12.37 2.76
N ARG A 72 2.27 11.68 2.48
CA ARG A 72 1.99 10.34 2.99
C ARG A 72 1.64 9.42 1.83
N PHE A 73 2.19 8.22 1.88
CA PHE A 73 1.88 7.14 0.94
C PHE A 73 1.38 5.93 1.73
N THR A 74 0.18 5.49 1.41
CA THR A 74 -0.43 4.33 2.04
C THR A 74 -0.66 3.23 1.01
N GLY A 75 -0.25 2.02 1.32
CA GLY A 75 -0.39 0.88 0.44
C GLY A 75 -0.43 -0.43 1.22
N VAL A 76 -0.32 -1.55 0.50
CA VAL A 76 -0.17 -2.89 1.07
C VAL A 76 1.12 -3.52 0.55
N VAL A 77 1.75 -4.35 1.38
CA VAL A 77 2.93 -5.11 0.96
C VAL A 77 2.50 -6.26 0.06
N ASN A 78 2.96 -6.26 -1.17
CA ASN A 78 2.71 -7.33 -2.14
C ASN A 78 3.92 -8.26 -2.33
N GLU A 79 5.10 -7.83 -1.93
CA GLU A 79 6.32 -8.64 -1.99
C GLU A 79 7.25 -8.30 -0.83
N PHE A 80 7.89 -9.32 -0.28
CA PHE A 80 8.85 -9.22 0.80
C PHE A 80 10.12 -9.98 0.45
N VAL A 81 11.26 -9.32 0.57
CA VAL A 81 12.58 -9.94 0.38
C VAL A 81 13.43 -9.68 1.62
N ARG A 82 13.99 -10.74 2.16
CA ARG A 82 15.01 -10.66 3.18
C ARG A 82 16.37 -10.68 2.50
N GLY A 83 17.12 -9.62 2.65
CA GLY A 83 18.47 -9.47 2.13
C GLY A 83 19.54 -9.97 3.11
N ASP A 84 20.73 -9.44 2.93
CA ASP A 84 21.90 -9.84 3.71
C ASP A 84 21.79 -9.44 5.18
N ALA A 85 22.20 -10.35 6.05
CA ALA A 85 22.38 -10.08 7.47
C ALA A 85 23.77 -9.49 7.70
N GLY A 86 23.83 -8.20 8.02
CA GLY A 86 25.04 -7.55 8.47
C GLY A 86 25.33 -7.82 9.97
N HIS A 87 26.45 -7.30 10.49
CA HIS A 87 26.83 -7.48 11.90
C HIS A 87 25.82 -6.94 12.92
N ARG A 88 25.06 -5.92 12.56
CA ARG A 88 24.12 -5.24 13.49
C ARG A 88 22.71 -5.15 12.95
N ARG A 89 22.49 -5.24 11.65
CA ARG A 89 21.19 -5.07 11.01
C ARG A 89 21.06 -6.00 9.82
N THR A 90 19.85 -6.51 9.64
CA THR A 90 19.44 -7.25 8.45
C THR A 90 18.74 -6.30 7.49
N ARG A 91 19.03 -6.41 6.22
CA ARG A 91 18.34 -5.67 5.17
C ARG A 91 17.05 -6.38 4.76
N TYR A 92 16.05 -5.60 4.51
CA TYR A 92 14.75 -6.04 4.02
C TYR A 92 14.32 -5.16 2.86
N GLU A 93 13.58 -5.74 1.95
CA GLU A 93 12.98 -5.02 0.85
C GLU A 93 11.50 -5.34 0.81
N LEU A 94 10.67 -4.31 0.71
CA LEU A 94 9.24 -4.42 0.54
C LEU A 94 8.84 -3.76 -0.78
N ASN A 95 8.08 -4.48 -1.59
CA ASN A 95 7.31 -3.83 -2.65
C ASN A 95 5.91 -3.55 -2.12
N ILE A 96 5.43 -2.34 -2.36
CA ILE A 96 4.13 -1.86 -1.93
C ILE A 96 3.31 -1.40 -3.12
N GLN A 97 2.00 -1.63 -3.05
CA GLN A 97 1.05 -1.18 -4.06
C GLN A 97 -0.24 -0.69 -3.41
N SER A 98 -1.05 0.06 -4.17
CA SER A 98 -2.41 0.34 -3.75
C SER A 98 -3.21 -0.97 -3.59
N PRO A 99 -4.15 -1.07 -2.63
CA PRO A 99 -5.02 -2.24 -2.50
C PRO A 99 -5.73 -2.67 -3.79
N LEU A 100 -5.90 -1.76 -4.76
CA LEU A 100 -6.48 -2.04 -6.07
C LEU A 100 -5.73 -3.12 -6.88
N TRP A 101 -4.45 -3.36 -6.61
CA TRP A 101 -3.67 -4.42 -7.29
C TRP A 101 -4.30 -5.79 -7.11
N ARG A 102 -5.01 -6.02 -5.99
CA ARG A 102 -5.72 -7.27 -5.70
C ARG A 102 -6.75 -7.63 -6.76
N LEU A 103 -7.32 -6.64 -7.45
CA LEU A 103 -8.26 -6.86 -8.56
C LEU A 103 -7.59 -7.56 -9.73
N GLY A 104 -6.29 -7.33 -9.94
CA GLY A 104 -5.49 -7.96 -11.00
C GLY A 104 -5.11 -9.42 -10.74
N LEU A 105 -5.25 -9.91 -9.50
CA LEU A 105 -4.85 -11.28 -9.13
C LEU A 105 -5.80 -12.37 -9.63
N MET A 106 -7.00 -12.00 -10.05
CA MET A 106 -8.00 -12.97 -10.51
C MET A 106 -8.72 -12.48 -11.76
N HIS A 107 -8.95 -13.42 -12.66
CA HIS A 107 -9.81 -13.24 -13.81
C HIS A 107 -11.08 -14.05 -13.59
N ASN A 108 -12.22 -13.40 -13.74
CA ASN A 108 -13.53 -14.02 -13.59
C ASN A 108 -14.46 -13.49 -14.67
N SER A 109 -15.31 -14.37 -15.20
CA SER A 109 -16.38 -13.99 -16.13
C SER A 109 -17.70 -14.02 -15.39
N ARG A 110 -18.37 -12.86 -15.27
CA ARG A 110 -19.67 -12.71 -14.59
C ARG A 110 -20.63 -11.94 -15.45
N ILE A 111 -21.89 -12.21 -15.25
CA ILE A 111 -22.98 -11.43 -15.80
C ILE A 111 -23.65 -10.68 -14.64
N PHE A 112 -23.72 -9.37 -14.74
CA PHE A 112 -24.47 -8.54 -13.82
C PHE A 112 -25.77 -8.12 -14.49
N GLN A 113 -26.89 -8.25 -13.77
CA GLN A 113 -28.22 -7.94 -14.29
C GLN A 113 -28.86 -6.84 -13.45
N THR A 114 -29.51 -5.90 -14.12
CA THR A 114 -30.28 -4.81 -13.48
C THR A 114 -29.47 -4.02 -12.46
N GLN A 115 -28.20 -3.77 -12.77
CA GLN A 115 -27.28 -3.03 -11.91
C GLN A 115 -26.64 -1.85 -12.66
N SER A 116 -26.28 -0.83 -11.90
CA SER A 116 -25.50 0.30 -12.40
C SER A 116 -23.99 0.00 -12.29
N SER A 117 -23.17 0.68 -13.08
CA SER A 117 -21.72 0.45 -13.12
C SER A 117 -21.03 0.73 -11.79
N ASP A 118 -21.47 1.72 -11.04
CA ASP A 118 -20.96 2.04 -9.70
C ASP A 118 -21.26 0.93 -8.69
N THR A 119 -22.49 0.37 -8.72
CA THR A 119 -22.88 -0.79 -7.90
C THR A 119 -22.01 -2.01 -8.21
N ILE A 120 -21.79 -2.29 -9.50
CA ILE A 120 -20.93 -3.41 -9.93
C ILE A 120 -19.50 -3.22 -9.42
N VAL A 121 -18.92 -2.04 -9.62
CA VAL A 121 -17.57 -1.74 -9.15
C VAL A 121 -17.48 -1.81 -7.63
N GLY A 122 -18.45 -1.25 -6.90
CA GLY A 122 -18.51 -1.35 -5.45
C GLY A 122 -18.51 -2.79 -4.95
N THR A 123 -19.34 -3.64 -5.54
CA THR A 123 -19.38 -5.08 -5.22
C THR A 123 -18.02 -5.76 -5.44
N LEU A 124 -17.36 -5.48 -6.57
CA LEU A 124 -16.05 -6.07 -6.88
C LEU A 124 -14.96 -5.59 -5.92
N LEU A 125 -15.01 -4.34 -5.48
CA LEU A 125 -14.07 -3.79 -4.49
C LEU A 125 -14.28 -4.44 -3.12
N GLU A 126 -15.52 -4.51 -2.65
CA GLU A 126 -15.88 -5.14 -1.37
C GLU A 126 -15.46 -6.60 -1.30
N GLU A 127 -15.70 -7.38 -2.36
CA GLU A 127 -15.27 -8.79 -2.46
C GLU A 127 -13.75 -8.96 -2.31
N ARG A 128 -12.97 -7.91 -2.54
CA ARG A 128 -11.51 -7.88 -2.38
C ARG A 128 -11.05 -7.19 -1.10
N GLY A 129 -11.98 -6.88 -0.20
CA GLY A 129 -11.67 -6.21 1.05
C GLY A 129 -11.23 -4.75 0.87
N ILE A 130 -11.60 -4.13 -0.25
CA ILE A 130 -11.36 -2.71 -0.51
C ILE A 130 -12.61 -1.95 -0.12
N ILE A 131 -12.69 -1.56 1.15
CA ILE A 131 -13.88 -0.93 1.75
C ILE A 131 -13.82 0.60 1.80
N ASP A 132 -12.65 1.18 1.59
CA ASP A 132 -12.41 2.65 1.71
C ASP A 132 -12.56 3.34 0.36
N SER A 133 -13.41 2.83 -0.52
CA SER A 133 -13.65 3.43 -1.83
C SER A 133 -14.71 4.54 -1.76
N VAL A 134 -14.44 5.65 -2.44
CA VAL A 134 -15.38 6.76 -2.59
C VAL A 134 -15.65 6.97 -4.07
N PHE A 135 -16.94 7.00 -4.44
CA PHE A 135 -17.38 7.32 -5.79
C PHE A 135 -17.76 8.80 -5.87
N ASP A 136 -16.93 9.61 -6.52
CA ASP A 136 -17.25 11.01 -6.86
C ASP A 136 -17.72 11.08 -8.31
N LEU A 137 -19.02 10.86 -8.51
CA LEU A 137 -19.64 10.77 -9.83
C LEU A 137 -20.39 12.06 -10.17
N LYS A 138 -20.04 12.66 -11.31
CA LYS A 138 -20.75 13.86 -11.83
C LYS A 138 -22.20 13.57 -12.27
N ARG A 139 -22.51 12.31 -12.56
CA ARG A 139 -23.83 11.83 -12.96
C ARG A 139 -24.07 10.48 -12.34
N THR A 140 -25.30 10.21 -11.91
CA THR A 140 -25.74 8.89 -11.46
C THR A 140 -25.74 7.93 -12.66
N PRO A 141 -25.01 6.81 -12.60
CA PRO A 141 -25.03 5.81 -13.68
C PRO A 141 -26.42 5.16 -13.78
N GLU A 142 -26.83 4.92 -15.01
CA GLU A 142 -28.10 4.23 -15.28
C GLU A 142 -27.94 2.72 -15.04
N GLN A 143 -29.02 2.09 -14.58
CA GLN A 143 -29.11 0.65 -14.50
C GLN A 143 -29.12 0.04 -15.90
N ARG A 144 -28.34 -1.00 -16.09
CA ARG A 144 -28.28 -1.78 -17.34
C ARG A 144 -28.94 -3.12 -17.14
N GLU A 145 -29.66 -3.58 -18.15
CA GLU A 145 -30.30 -4.89 -18.11
C GLU A 145 -29.24 -6.00 -18.00
N TYR A 146 -28.11 -5.84 -18.72
CA TYR A 146 -26.95 -6.72 -18.69
C TYR A 146 -25.65 -5.92 -18.71
N CYS A 147 -24.64 -6.46 -18.01
CA CYS A 147 -23.28 -5.95 -18.01
C CYS A 147 -22.26 -7.09 -17.88
#